data_0e80f5e744a69e04315d203203aacc46
#
_entry.id   0e80f5e744a69e04315d203203aacc46
#
_cell.length_a   1.000
_cell.length_b   1.000
_cell.length_c   1.000
_cell.angle_alpha   90.00
_cell.angle_beta   90.00
_cell.angle_gamma   90.00
#
_symmetry.space_group_name_H-M   'P 1'
#
loop_
_entity.id
_entity.type
_entity.pdbx_description
1 polymer ?
#
loop_
_entity_poly.entity_id
_entity_poly.type
_entity_poly.pdbx_seq_one_letter_code
_entity_poly.pdbx_strand_id
1 'polypeptide(L)'
;MGITILAAVSMAPLCHAVADDDNKLKGPIRHVLLISIDGMHALDLENCIKGVSGLTPYCPNLAALAQNGLMYTQALSAKPSDSFPGLLAMLTGGSPRSTGVFYDNSYDRTLVPPQGTCVTGKAGPGTEVLFDESIDIDLTRLDGGGGINTANLPLDPFNKCLPVFPHQYLRVNTIFEVVKKAGGYTAWSDKNFGYDIVQGPSGKGVDDLFIREIKSNIVPLPIPGCTPPPDPTVSSDWTTSFDDVKCYDALKAQAIINEINGKTSDGSKRAPVPTVFGMNFQAVSVGQKLIEKTTQPTITGGYKDALGTPSDALLGGNQVC
;
A
#
# COMPACT_ATOMS: atom_id res chain seq x y z
N MET A 1 -29.58 -25.77 62.46
CA MET A 1 -28.52 -24.79 62.07
C MET A 1 -27.78 -25.40 60.91
N GLY A 2 -28.24 -25.10 59.68
CA GLY A 2 -27.66 -25.62 58.40
C GLY A 2 -26.86 -24.53 57.74
N ILE A 3 -25.59 -24.79 57.45
CA ILE A 3 -24.70 -23.90 56.74
C ILE A 3 -24.72 -24.30 55.26
N THR A 4 -25.26 -23.41 54.38
CA THR A 4 -25.25 -23.58 52.93
C THR A 4 -23.99 -22.91 52.40
N ILE A 5 -23.07 -23.69 51.85
CA ILE A 5 -21.88 -23.17 51.16
C ILE A 5 -22.25 -22.91 49.69
N LEU A 6 -22.26 -21.65 49.29
CA LEU A 6 -22.39 -21.23 47.89
C LEU A 6 -20.99 -21.28 47.23
N ALA A 7 -20.76 -22.22 46.34
CA ALA A 7 -19.56 -22.23 45.50
C ALA A 7 -19.80 -21.32 44.28
N ALA A 8 -19.11 -20.19 44.23
CA ALA A 8 -19.06 -19.33 43.04
C ALA A 8 -18.08 -19.94 42.02
N VAL A 9 -18.61 -20.47 40.93
CA VAL A 9 -17.80 -20.88 39.76
C VAL A 9 -17.48 -19.64 38.95
N SER A 10 -16.24 -19.18 39.05
CA SER A 10 -15.67 -18.15 38.18
C SER A 10 -15.46 -18.74 36.80
N MET A 11 -16.31 -18.38 35.83
CA MET A 11 -16.06 -18.63 34.42
C MET A 11 -15.06 -17.57 33.93
N ALA A 12 -13.77 -17.91 33.91
CA ALA A 12 -12.79 -17.18 33.14
C ALA A 12 -13.09 -17.39 31.65
N PRO A 13 -13.06 -16.32 30.80
CA PRO A 13 -13.20 -16.52 29.38
C PRO A 13 -11.98 -17.32 28.89
N LEU A 14 -12.24 -18.52 28.37
CA LEU A 14 -11.24 -19.26 27.58
C LEU A 14 -10.95 -18.44 26.34
N CYS A 15 -9.84 -17.66 26.36
CA CYS A 15 -9.16 -17.28 25.14
C CYS A 15 -8.76 -18.58 24.46
N HIS A 16 -9.54 -18.98 23.46
CA HIS A 16 -9.10 -20.00 22.53
C HIS A 16 -7.93 -19.39 21.75
N ALA A 17 -6.70 -19.73 22.14
CA ALA A 17 -5.56 -19.61 21.28
C ALA A 17 -5.91 -20.41 20.01
N VAL A 18 -6.12 -19.72 18.90
CA VAL A 18 -6.21 -20.36 17.58
C VAL A 18 -4.90 -21.09 17.42
N ALA A 19 -4.94 -22.42 17.31
CA ALA A 19 -3.77 -23.23 17.04
C ALA A 19 -3.14 -22.71 15.74
N ASP A 20 -1.93 -22.21 15.87
CA ASP A 20 -1.08 -21.75 14.78
C ASP A 20 -0.73 -23.01 13.96
N ASP A 21 -1.46 -23.19 12.84
CA ASP A 21 -1.32 -24.37 11.99
C ASP A 21 -0.02 -24.22 11.18
N ASP A 22 1.00 -24.97 11.60
CA ASP A 22 2.23 -25.33 10.91
C ASP A 22 2.84 -24.30 9.94
N ASN A 23 3.17 -23.10 10.42
CA ASN A 23 4.09 -22.25 9.71
C ASN A 23 5.51 -22.83 9.83
N LYS A 24 6.01 -23.46 8.75
CA LYS A 24 7.30 -24.16 8.68
C LYS A 24 8.52 -23.29 8.95
N LEU A 25 8.34 -21.98 9.09
CA LEU A 25 9.39 -21.02 9.41
C LEU A 25 9.72 -21.05 10.91
N LYS A 26 10.80 -21.73 11.25
CA LYS A 26 11.30 -21.85 12.63
C LYS A 26 12.21 -20.65 12.94
N GLY A 27 11.71 -19.67 13.69
CA GLY A 27 12.49 -18.54 14.13
C GLY A 27 11.79 -17.79 15.27
N PRO A 28 12.49 -16.90 16.01
CA PRO A 28 11.89 -16.08 17.07
C PRO A 28 10.93 -15.02 16.49
N ILE A 29 11.11 -14.61 15.22
CA ILE A 29 10.25 -13.67 14.51
C ILE A 29 9.37 -14.49 13.56
N ARG A 30 8.05 -14.42 13.76
CA ARG A 30 7.08 -15.16 12.96
C ARG A 30 6.37 -14.27 11.95
N HIS A 31 6.22 -13.00 12.25
CA HIS A 31 5.47 -12.03 11.46
C HIS A 31 6.27 -10.75 11.30
N VAL A 32 6.28 -10.18 10.10
CA VAL A 32 6.85 -8.89 9.79
C VAL A 32 5.79 -8.04 9.12
N LEU A 33 5.43 -6.93 9.78
CA LEU A 33 4.55 -5.91 9.21
C LEU A 33 5.43 -4.81 8.60
N LEU A 34 5.33 -4.63 7.29
CA LEU A 34 5.97 -3.55 6.55
C LEU A 34 4.96 -2.44 6.28
N ILE A 35 5.20 -1.27 6.86
CA ILE A 35 4.42 -0.06 6.60
C ILE A 35 5.25 0.85 5.71
N SER A 36 4.76 1.11 4.50
CA SER A 36 5.28 2.11 3.59
C SER A 36 4.42 3.37 3.68
N ILE A 37 5.05 4.55 3.63
CA ILE A 37 4.35 5.83 3.64
C ILE A 37 4.82 6.61 2.41
N ASP A 38 3.97 6.65 1.39
CA ASP A 38 4.25 7.36 0.14
C ASP A 38 4.36 8.86 0.41
N GLY A 39 5.40 9.49 -0.12
CA GLY A 39 5.61 10.94 -0.05
C GLY A 39 6.13 11.48 1.29
N MET A 40 6.35 10.67 2.32
CA MET A 40 6.92 11.14 3.58
C MET A 40 8.43 11.40 3.46
N HIS A 41 8.84 12.65 3.63
CA HIS A 41 10.25 13.02 3.69
C HIS A 41 10.82 12.81 5.10
N ALA A 42 12.15 12.72 5.21
CA ALA A 42 12.82 12.65 6.52
C ALA A 42 12.45 13.84 7.41
N LEU A 43 12.28 15.03 6.80
CA LEU A 43 11.86 16.25 7.49
C LEU A 43 10.45 16.12 8.07
N ASP A 44 9.51 15.50 7.34
CA ASP A 44 8.15 15.26 7.82
C ASP A 44 8.16 14.39 9.07
N LEU A 45 8.91 13.29 9.03
CA LEU A 45 9.06 12.38 10.16
C LEU A 45 9.69 13.09 11.36
N GLU A 46 10.75 13.86 11.15
CA GLU A 46 11.41 14.59 12.22
C GLU A 46 10.49 15.62 12.88
N ASN A 47 9.82 16.44 12.07
CA ASN A 47 8.90 17.46 12.54
C ASN A 47 7.67 16.85 13.24
N CYS A 48 7.15 15.74 12.73
CA CYS A 48 5.98 15.12 13.33
C CYS A 48 6.28 14.46 14.69
N ILE A 49 7.50 13.94 14.86
CA ILE A 49 7.95 13.34 16.14
C ILE A 49 8.32 14.42 17.16
N LYS A 50 8.99 15.50 16.74
CA LYS A 50 9.54 16.52 17.64
C LYS A 50 8.66 17.75 17.80
N GLY A 51 7.79 18.04 16.84
CA GLY A 51 7.08 19.31 16.69
C GLY A 51 7.91 20.33 15.89
N VAL A 52 7.25 21.35 15.35
CA VAL A 52 7.85 22.44 14.56
C VAL A 52 7.02 23.71 14.63
N SER A 53 7.66 24.88 14.69
CA SER A 53 6.99 26.20 14.59
C SER A 53 5.75 26.36 15.49
N GLY A 54 5.84 25.94 16.76
CA GLY A 54 4.74 26.03 17.72
C GLY A 54 3.74 24.86 17.68
N LEU A 55 3.87 23.94 16.74
CA LEU A 55 3.16 22.66 16.76
C LEU A 55 3.86 21.71 17.75
N THR A 56 3.10 21.14 18.67
CA THR A 56 3.58 20.03 19.50
C THR A 56 3.74 18.75 18.65
N PRO A 57 4.47 17.73 19.11
CA PRO A 57 4.53 16.45 18.42
C PRO A 57 3.12 15.96 18.03
N TYR A 58 2.94 15.57 16.76
CA TYR A 58 1.62 15.26 16.21
C TYR A 58 1.51 13.85 15.60
N CYS A 59 2.59 13.06 15.64
CA CYS A 59 2.60 11.64 15.25
C CYS A 59 2.95 10.74 16.45
N PRO A 60 2.05 10.55 17.42
CA PRO A 60 2.39 9.84 18.67
C PRO A 60 2.77 8.37 18.44
N ASN A 61 2.18 7.70 17.45
CA ASN A 61 2.48 6.30 17.13
C ASN A 61 3.88 6.15 16.51
N LEU A 62 4.23 7.00 15.53
CA LEU A 62 5.57 7.00 14.94
C LEU A 62 6.63 7.42 15.98
N ALA A 63 6.32 8.37 16.84
CA ALA A 63 7.20 8.75 17.95
C ALA A 63 7.44 7.58 18.91
N ALA A 64 6.40 6.83 19.27
CA ALA A 64 6.52 5.65 20.11
C ALA A 64 7.35 4.54 19.44
N LEU A 65 7.17 4.31 18.15
CA LEU A 65 8.00 3.37 17.37
C LEU A 65 9.46 3.81 17.35
N ALA A 66 9.73 5.09 17.10
CA ALA A 66 11.10 5.63 17.10
C ALA A 66 11.79 5.52 18.46
N GLN A 67 11.04 5.68 19.56
CA GLN A 67 11.56 5.57 20.93
C GLN A 67 11.84 4.12 21.36
N ASN A 68 11.01 3.18 20.92
CA ASN A 68 11.08 1.78 21.34
C ASN A 68 11.77 0.87 20.32
N GLY A 69 12.08 1.40 19.14
CA GLY A 69 12.69 0.69 18.02
C GLY A 69 14.06 1.25 17.66
N LEU A 70 14.46 0.94 16.42
CA LEU A 70 15.70 1.44 15.82
C LEU A 70 15.37 2.40 14.68
N MET A 71 15.82 3.64 14.77
CA MET A 71 15.63 4.64 13.73
C MET A 71 16.93 4.81 12.90
N TYR A 72 16.84 4.57 11.60
CA TYR A 72 17.95 4.77 10.66
C TYR A 72 17.94 6.22 10.15
N THR A 73 18.79 7.07 10.71
CA THR A 73 18.83 8.51 10.40
C THR A 73 19.46 8.85 9.04
N GLN A 74 20.09 7.90 8.38
CA GLN A 74 20.71 8.06 7.06
C GLN A 74 20.13 7.13 6.01
N ALA A 75 18.93 6.59 6.23
CA ALA A 75 18.23 5.83 5.21
C ALA A 75 17.86 6.74 4.03
N LEU A 76 18.12 6.25 2.83
CA LEU A 76 17.82 6.96 1.59
C LEU A 76 16.81 6.13 0.77
N SER A 77 15.89 6.82 0.10
CA SER A 77 15.07 6.21 -0.92
C SER A 77 15.91 5.81 -2.15
N ALA A 78 15.32 5.02 -3.06
CA ALA A 78 15.94 4.71 -4.34
C ALA A 78 16.25 5.99 -5.14
N LYS A 79 17.21 5.91 -6.06
CA LYS A 79 17.52 6.96 -7.03
C LYS A 79 17.29 6.40 -8.44
N PRO A 80 16.35 6.99 -9.21
CA PRO A 80 15.47 8.11 -8.85
C PRO A 80 14.50 7.73 -7.72
N SER A 81 13.97 8.76 -7.03
CA SER A 81 12.94 8.61 -6.01
C SER A 81 11.58 8.78 -6.66
N ASP A 82 10.82 7.70 -6.65
CA ASP A 82 9.45 7.62 -7.15
C ASP A 82 8.75 6.44 -6.46
N SER A 83 7.43 6.33 -6.56
CA SER A 83 6.62 5.35 -5.81
C SER A 83 7.05 3.91 -6.06
N PHE A 84 7.21 3.51 -7.34
CA PHE A 84 7.59 2.14 -7.68
C PHE A 84 9.04 1.80 -7.33
N PRO A 85 10.06 2.56 -7.76
CA PRO A 85 11.43 2.23 -7.39
C PRO A 85 11.67 2.30 -5.87
N GLY A 86 10.99 3.19 -5.16
CA GLY A 86 11.06 3.30 -3.70
C GLY A 86 10.52 2.06 -3.00
N LEU A 87 9.29 1.65 -3.33
CA LEU A 87 8.69 0.45 -2.77
C LEU A 87 9.48 -0.81 -3.15
N LEU A 88 9.87 -0.94 -4.42
CA LEU A 88 10.62 -2.10 -4.89
C LEU A 88 11.99 -2.21 -4.21
N ALA A 89 12.64 -1.09 -3.88
CA ALA A 89 13.88 -1.14 -3.10
C ALA A 89 13.67 -1.75 -1.72
N MET A 90 12.55 -1.48 -1.05
CA MET A 90 12.19 -2.10 0.24
C MET A 90 11.87 -3.60 0.08
N LEU A 91 11.16 -3.98 -0.99
CA LEU A 91 10.72 -5.36 -1.20
C LEU A 91 11.78 -6.28 -1.79
N THR A 92 12.84 -5.74 -2.41
CA THR A 92 13.86 -6.52 -3.11
C THR A 92 15.28 -6.30 -2.57
N GLY A 93 15.52 -5.20 -1.85
CA GLY A 93 16.87 -4.72 -1.54
C GLY A 93 17.64 -4.19 -2.76
N GLY A 94 16.99 -4.12 -3.92
CA GLY A 94 17.58 -3.74 -5.21
C GLY A 94 17.41 -2.26 -5.53
N SER A 95 18.36 -1.68 -6.23
CA SER A 95 18.20 -0.36 -6.87
C SER A 95 17.40 -0.48 -8.17
N PRO A 96 16.94 0.63 -8.79
CA PRO A 96 16.31 0.63 -10.10
C PRO A 96 17.13 -0.08 -11.19
N ARG A 97 18.45 -0.01 -11.12
CA ARG A 97 19.35 -0.76 -12.01
C ARG A 97 19.17 -2.28 -11.87
N SER A 98 18.97 -2.78 -10.67
CA SER A 98 18.77 -4.21 -10.39
C SER A 98 17.34 -4.65 -10.68
N THR A 99 16.36 -3.85 -10.26
CA THR A 99 14.94 -4.18 -10.43
C THR A 99 14.46 -4.02 -11.87
N GLY A 100 15.07 -3.10 -12.63
CA GLY A 100 14.65 -2.75 -13.99
C GLY A 100 13.58 -1.67 -14.04
N VAL A 101 13.08 -1.20 -12.89
CA VAL A 101 11.98 -0.23 -12.77
C VAL A 101 12.53 1.08 -12.21
N PHE A 102 12.43 2.16 -12.98
CA PHE A 102 12.99 3.48 -12.66
C PHE A 102 11.92 4.50 -12.25
N TYR A 103 10.73 4.42 -12.82
CA TYR A 103 9.59 5.32 -12.60
C TYR A 103 8.29 4.53 -12.73
N ASP A 104 7.15 5.12 -12.37
CA ASP A 104 5.82 4.62 -12.68
C ASP A 104 5.47 4.73 -14.18
N ASN A 105 6.22 5.53 -14.95
CA ASN A 105 6.22 5.57 -16.42
C ASN A 105 7.59 5.19 -16.96
N SER A 106 7.59 4.30 -17.94
CA SER A 106 8.80 3.83 -18.64
C SER A 106 8.55 3.69 -20.12
N TYR A 107 9.60 3.41 -20.90
CA TYR A 107 9.48 3.11 -22.33
C TYR A 107 10.26 1.85 -22.67
N ASP A 108 9.59 0.86 -23.22
CA ASP A 108 10.25 -0.33 -23.76
C ASP A 108 10.31 -0.25 -25.28
N ARG A 109 11.52 -0.43 -25.83
CA ARG A 109 11.79 -0.28 -27.26
C ARG A 109 11.44 -1.49 -28.11
N THR A 110 11.06 -2.59 -27.48
CA THR A 110 10.85 -3.88 -28.15
C THR A 110 9.40 -4.32 -28.14
N LEU A 111 8.60 -3.79 -27.23
CA LEU A 111 7.20 -4.14 -27.09
C LEU A 111 6.34 -3.48 -28.16
N VAL A 112 5.17 -4.04 -28.34
CA VAL A 112 4.12 -3.50 -29.20
C VAL A 112 3.10 -2.78 -28.31
N PRO A 113 2.60 -1.59 -28.71
CA PRO A 113 1.55 -0.90 -27.97
C PRO A 113 0.33 -1.78 -27.70
N PRO A 114 -0.43 -1.51 -26.64
CA PRO A 114 -1.71 -2.16 -26.42
C PRO A 114 -2.58 -2.15 -27.69
N GLN A 115 -3.22 -3.27 -27.97
CA GLN A 115 -4.06 -3.47 -29.18
C GLN A 115 -3.34 -3.30 -30.52
N GLY A 116 -2.01 -3.14 -30.52
CA GLY A 116 -1.21 -3.03 -31.75
C GLY A 116 -1.04 -4.36 -32.50
N THR A 117 -0.63 -4.29 -33.76
CA THR A 117 -0.32 -5.49 -34.55
C THR A 117 1.02 -6.07 -34.11
N CYS A 118 0.97 -7.21 -33.42
CA CYS A 118 2.15 -7.92 -32.95
C CYS A 118 2.53 -9.07 -33.89
N VAL A 119 3.83 -9.18 -34.20
CA VAL A 119 4.39 -10.27 -34.99
C VAL A 119 5.43 -11.03 -34.15
N THR A 120 5.16 -12.29 -33.86
CA THR A 120 6.05 -13.13 -33.06
C THR A 120 7.48 -13.16 -33.62
N GLY A 121 8.46 -12.93 -32.76
CA GLY A 121 9.89 -12.93 -33.09
C GLY A 121 10.40 -11.65 -33.75
N LYS A 122 9.56 -10.63 -33.93
CA LYS A 122 9.95 -9.33 -34.51
C LYS A 122 9.71 -8.24 -33.48
N ALA A 123 10.77 -7.50 -33.11
CA ALA A 123 10.64 -6.38 -32.18
C ALA A 123 9.56 -5.39 -32.65
N GLY A 124 8.76 -4.93 -31.68
CA GLY A 124 7.74 -3.90 -31.91
C GLY A 124 8.34 -2.52 -32.14
N PRO A 125 7.49 -1.52 -32.37
CA PRO A 125 7.91 -0.13 -32.55
C PRO A 125 8.37 0.52 -31.22
N GLY A 126 8.19 -0.15 -30.11
CA GLY A 126 8.31 0.39 -28.77
C GLY A 126 7.00 1.01 -28.28
N THR A 127 6.85 1.11 -26.97
CA THR A 127 5.66 1.69 -26.34
C THR A 127 5.97 2.17 -24.92
N GLU A 128 5.13 3.04 -24.41
CA GLU A 128 5.08 3.33 -22.98
C GLU A 128 4.66 2.09 -22.19
N VAL A 129 5.23 1.98 -21.00
CA VAL A 129 4.90 1.00 -19.99
C VAL A 129 4.40 1.77 -18.77
N LEU A 130 3.13 1.63 -18.46
CA LEU A 130 2.46 2.36 -17.40
C LEU A 130 2.18 1.42 -16.23
N PHE A 131 2.49 1.89 -15.01
CA PHE A 131 2.19 1.20 -13.76
C PHE A 131 1.13 1.99 -12.99
N ASP A 132 0.09 2.47 -13.67
CA ASP A 132 -0.96 3.31 -13.13
C ASP A 132 -2.36 2.73 -13.31
N GLU A 133 -3.36 3.51 -13.01
CA GLU A 133 -4.78 3.14 -13.03
C GLU A 133 -5.31 2.81 -14.43
N SER A 134 -4.60 3.22 -15.50
CA SER A 134 -5.04 3.01 -16.89
C SER A 134 -5.12 1.53 -17.30
N ILE A 135 -4.47 0.66 -16.54
CA ILE A 135 -4.51 -0.79 -16.79
C ILE A 135 -5.66 -1.52 -16.11
N ASP A 136 -6.43 -0.87 -15.26
CA ASP A 136 -7.57 -1.47 -14.59
C ASP A 136 -8.70 -1.85 -15.56
N ILE A 137 -9.48 -2.88 -15.20
CA ILE A 137 -10.67 -3.24 -15.98
C ILE A 137 -11.69 -2.10 -15.96
N ASP A 138 -11.88 -1.48 -14.79
CA ASP A 138 -12.79 -0.34 -14.60
C ASP A 138 -12.23 0.55 -13.47
N LEU A 139 -11.51 1.59 -13.83
CA LEU A 139 -10.90 2.53 -12.88
C LEU A 139 -11.94 3.34 -12.07
N THR A 140 -13.22 3.35 -12.47
CA THR A 140 -14.27 4.05 -11.71
C THR A 140 -14.74 3.26 -10.49
N ARG A 141 -14.39 1.98 -10.40
CA ARG A 141 -14.75 1.11 -9.29
C ARG A 141 -13.63 0.98 -8.29
N LEU A 142 -13.98 0.97 -7.01
CA LEU A 142 -13.02 0.83 -5.90
C LEU A 142 -12.18 -0.47 -5.98
N ASP A 143 -12.73 -1.53 -6.58
CA ASP A 143 -12.04 -2.80 -6.84
C ASP A 143 -11.35 -2.85 -8.23
N GLY A 144 -11.24 -1.72 -8.94
CA GLY A 144 -10.66 -1.63 -10.27
C GLY A 144 -11.37 -2.50 -11.32
N GLY A 145 -12.62 -2.90 -11.05
CA GLY A 145 -13.34 -3.86 -11.89
C GLY A 145 -12.91 -5.32 -11.67
N GLY A 146 -12.09 -5.57 -10.64
CA GLY A 146 -11.66 -6.91 -10.25
C GLY A 146 -10.32 -7.35 -10.84
N GLY A 147 -9.55 -6.45 -11.49
CA GLY A 147 -8.23 -6.82 -11.99
C GLY A 147 -7.71 -5.95 -13.13
N ILE A 148 -6.71 -6.48 -13.82
CA ILE A 148 -6.03 -5.83 -14.94
C ILE A 148 -6.74 -6.14 -16.26
N ASN A 149 -7.00 -5.10 -17.05
CA ASN A 149 -7.48 -5.21 -18.42
C ASN A 149 -6.30 -5.55 -19.35
N THR A 150 -6.21 -6.80 -19.77
CA THR A 150 -5.12 -7.24 -20.65
C THR A 150 -5.08 -6.53 -22.00
N ALA A 151 -6.19 -5.95 -22.45
CA ALA A 151 -6.24 -5.15 -23.68
C ALA A 151 -5.48 -3.80 -23.54
N ASN A 152 -5.25 -3.35 -22.30
CA ASN A 152 -4.51 -2.12 -22.00
C ASN A 152 -3.01 -2.38 -21.76
N LEU A 153 -2.57 -3.64 -21.84
CA LEU A 153 -1.17 -4.00 -21.64
C LEU A 153 -0.38 -4.05 -22.96
N PRO A 154 0.90 -3.66 -22.95
CA PRO A 154 1.80 -3.91 -24.06
C PRO A 154 1.92 -5.39 -24.40
N LEU A 155 2.23 -5.72 -25.65
CA LEU A 155 2.41 -7.09 -26.11
C LEU A 155 3.90 -7.40 -26.31
N ASP A 156 4.34 -8.56 -25.85
CA ASP A 156 5.72 -9.03 -26.03
C ASP A 156 5.84 -9.92 -27.27
N PRO A 157 6.45 -9.45 -28.37
CA PRO A 157 6.63 -10.24 -29.58
C PRO A 157 7.57 -11.44 -29.38
N PHE A 158 8.42 -11.42 -28.37
CA PHE A 158 9.33 -12.55 -28.06
C PHE A 158 8.70 -13.57 -27.13
N ASN A 159 7.55 -13.23 -26.54
CA ASN A 159 6.72 -14.12 -25.74
C ASN A 159 5.35 -14.37 -26.39
N LYS A 160 5.34 -14.81 -27.66
CA LYS A 160 4.13 -15.16 -28.42
C LYS A 160 3.08 -14.04 -28.50
N CYS A 161 3.48 -12.78 -28.43
CA CYS A 161 2.59 -11.63 -28.38
C CYS A 161 1.60 -11.65 -27.19
N LEU A 162 2.01 -12.23 -26.07
CA LEU A 162 1.22 -12.17 -24.85
C LEU A 162 1.31 -10.79 -24.20
N PRO A 163 0.25 -10.36 -23.50
CA PRO A 163 0.28 -9.15 -22.69
C PRO A 163 1.36 -9.22 -21.60
N VAL A 164 2.03 -8.10 -21.34
CA VAL A 164 3.08 -8.00 -20.31
C VAL A 164 2.48 -7.36 -19.06
N PHE A 165 2.35 -8.14 -18.01
CA PHE A 165 1.86 -7.68 -16.71
C PHE A 165 2.92 -6.90 -15.93
N PRO A 166 2.55 -6.00 -15.00
CA PRO A 166 3.50 -5.23 -14.20
C PRO A 166 4.59 -6.07 -13.52
N HIS A 167 4.25 -7.21 -12.92
CA HIS A 167 5.21 -8.09 -12.27
C HIS A 167 6.28 -8.65 -13.21
N GLN A 168 6.02 -8.74 -14.52
CA GLN A 168 6.96 -9.29 -15.50
C GLN A 168 8.09 -8.33 -15.90
N TYR A 169 7.97 -7.03 -15.56
CA TYR A 169 9.06 -6.07 -15.74
C TYR A 169 10.12 -6.18 -14.64
N LEU A 170 9.79 -6.79 -13.51
CA LEU A 170 10.71 -6.94 -12.39
C LEU A 170 11.75 -8.02 -12.67
N ARG A 171 13.03 -7.66 -12.55
CA ARG A 171 14.17 -8.54 -12.90
C ARG A 171 14.68 -9.36 -11.74
N VAL A 172 14.21 -9.09 -10.52
CA VAL A 172 14.62 -9.75 -9.29
C VAL A 172 13.38 -10.16 -8.49
N ASN A 173 13.50 -11.22 -7.70
CA ASN A 173 12.41 -11.67 -6.83
C ASN A 173 12.16 -10.69 -5.66
N THR A 174 10.95 -10.70 -5.15
CA THR A 174 10.56 -9.94 -3.96
C THR A 174 10.69 -10.79 -2.70
N ILE A 175 10.70 -10.12 -1.54
CA ILE A 175 10.65 -10.82 -0.25
C ILE A 175 9.40 -11.71 -0.14
N PHE A 176 8.29 -11.32 -0.76
CA PHE A 176 7.07 -12.12 -0.79
C PHE A 176 7.28 -13.46 -1.48
N GLU A 177 7.93 -13.49 -2.65
CA GLU A 177 8.26 -14.75 -3.33
C GLU A 177 9.21 -15.64 -2.48
N VAL A 178 10.18 -15.01 -1.82
CA VAL A 178 11.14 -15.73 -0.95
C VAL A 178 10.42 -16.38 0.22
N VAL A 179 9.56 -15.63 0.90
CA VAL A 179 8.78 -16.12 2.06
C VAL A 179 7.79 -17.20 1.63
N LYS A 180 7.06 -16.98 0.54
CA LYS A 180 6.12 -17.96 0.02
C LYS A 180 6.80 -19.26 -0.40
N LYS A 181 7.96 -19.17 -1.05
CA LYS A 181 8.79 -20.37 -1.39
C LYS A 181 9.24 -21.14 -0.14
N ALA A 182 9.43 -20.45 0.97
CA ALA A 182 9.74 -21.06 2.27
C ALA A 182 8.50 -21.61 3.00
N GLY A 183 7.29 -21.46 2.44
CA GLY A 183 6.03 -21.96 2.98
C GLY A 183 5.30 -20.98 3.88
N GLY A 184 5.71 -19.69 3.90
CA GLY A 184 5.00 -18.62 4.60
C GLY A 184 3.82 -18.09 3.80
N TYR A 185 2.82 -17.54 4.50
CA TYR A 185 1.69 -16.81 3.92
C TYR A 185 2.03 -15.32 3.82
N THR A 186 1.61 -14.66 2.74
CA THR A 186 2.01 -13.27 2.42
C THR A 186 0.80 -12.44 2.05
N ALA A 187 0.81 -11.14 2.44
CA ALA A 187 -0.25 -10.21 2.08
C ALA A 187 0.29 -8.80 1.82
N TRP A 188 -0.39 -8.05 0.95
CA TRP A 188 -0.04 -6.66 0.66
C TRP A 188 -1.27 -5.86 0.25
N SER A 189 -1.34 -4.59 0.67
CA SER A 189 -2.39 -3.67 0.27
C SER A 189 -1.82 -2.42 -0.40
N ASP A 190 -2.34 -2.07 -1.58
CA ASP A 190 -1.90 -0.89 -2.34
C ASP A 190 -3.05 -0.20 -3.12
N LYS A 191 -2.72 0.79 -3.95
CA LYS A 191 -3.62 1.83 -4.48
C LYS A 191 -4.16 1.61 -5.90
N ASN A 192 -3.54 0.76 -6.72
CA ASN A 192 -4.01 0.42 -8.07
C ASN A 192 -3.38 -0.91 -8.54
N PHE A 193 -3.86 -1.46 -9.66
CA PHE A 193 -3.36 -2.74 -10.15
C PHE A 193 -1.95 -2.68 -10.78
N GLY A 194 -1.36 -1.52 -11.00
CA GLY A 194 0.07 -1.41 -11.29
C GLY A 194 0.94 -2.05 -10.21
N TYR A 195 0.46 -2.06 -8.97
CA TYR A 195 1.11 -2.72 -7.83
C TYR A 195 1.04 -4.26 -7.85
N ASP A 196 0.45 -4.87 -8.89
CA ASP A 196 0.69 -6.28 -9.23
C ASP A 196 2.19 -6.63 -9.25
N ILE A 197 3.04 -5.65 -9.53
CA ILE A 197 4.50 -5.80 -9.56
C ILE A 197 5.11 -6.32 -8.24
N VAL A 198 4.48 -6.09 -7.10
CA VAL A 198 4.96 -6.57 -5.78
C VAL A 198 4.96 -8.10 -5.67
N GLN A 199 4.16 -8.76 -6.51
CA GLN A 199 4.09 -10.22 -6.57
C GLN A 199 5.39 -10.88 -7.04
N GLY A 200 6.35 -10.06 -7.55
CA GLY A 200 7.61 -10.58 -8.10
C GLY A 200 7.44 -11.23 -9.47
N PRO A 201 8.54 -11.59 -10.17
CA PRO A 201 8.52 -12.07 -11.55
C PRO A 201 7.59 -13.25 -11.82
N SER A 202 7.27 -14.07 -10.82
CA SER A 202 6.33 -15.18 -10.97
C SER A 202 4.85 -14.76 -11.01
N GLY A 203 4.52 -13.54 -10.58
CA GLY A 203 3.15 -13.07 -10.41
C GLY A 203 2.38 -13.81 -9.29
N LYS A 204 3.10 -14.44 -8.34
CA LYS A 204 2.49 -15.31 -7.32
C LYS A 204 3.08 -15.12 -5.92
N GLY A 205 3.85 -14.07 -5.72
CA GLY A 205 4.54 -13.84 -4.44
C GLY A 205 3.61 -13.45 -3.29
N VAL A 206 2.45 -12.85 -3.59
CA VAL A 206 1.48 -12.40 -2.59
C VAL A 206 0.25 -13.31 -2.61
N ASP A 207 -0.12 -13.88 -1.46
CA ASP A 207 -1.29 -14.76 -1.31
C ASP A 207 -2.59 -13.99 -1.19
N ASP A 208 -2.56 -12.84 -0.50
CA ASP A 208 -3.70 -11.92 -0.31
C ASP A 208 -3.29 -10.51 -0.75
N LEU A 209 -3.59 -10.19 -2.01
CA LEU A 209 -3.30 -8.89 -2.60
C LEU A 209 -4.57 -8.04 -2.60
N PHE A 210 -4.60 -7.06 -1.70
CA PHE A 210 -5.73 -6.17 -1.50
C PHE A 210 -5.50 -4.85 -2.24
N ILE A 211 -5.97 -4.76 -3.48
CA ILE A 211 -5.91 -3.53 -4.28
C ILE A 211 -7.24 -2.80 -4.18
N ARG A 212 -7.14 -1.49 -3.94
CA ARG A 212 -8.26 -0.55 -4.00
C ARG A 212 -7.88 0.62 -4.89
N GLU A 213 -8.68 0.86 -5.93
CA GLU A 213 -8.38 1.90 -6.91
C GLU A 213 -8.57 3.31 -6.31
N ILE A 214 -7.46 4.05 -6.17
CA ILE A 214 -7.47 5.37 -5.54
C ILE A 214 -8.14 6.46 -6.40
N LYS A 215 -8.20 6.26 -7.72
CA LYS A 215 -8.88 7.15 -8.66
C LYS A 215 -10.34 6.78 -8.88
N SER A 216 -10.82 5.74 -8.21
CA SER A 216 -12.21 5.33 -8.33
C SER A 216 -13.17 6.39 -7.78
N ASN A 217 -14.41 6.29 -8.24
CA ASN A 217 -15.49 7.13 -7.71
C ASN A 217 -15.63 6.91 -6.20
N ILE A 218 -15.88 7.99 -5.48
CA ILE A 218 -16.19 7.93 -4.06
C ILE A 218 -17.46 7.08 -3.85
N VAL A 219 -17.38 6.19 -2.88
CA VAL A 219 -18.52 5.40 -2.43
C VAL A 219 -18.78 5.65 -0.94
N PRO A 220 -20.03 5.85 -0.52
CA PRO A 220 -20.40 6.13 0.86
C PRO A 220 -20.33 4.85 1.72
N LEU A 221 -19.13 4.31 1.89
CA LEU A 221 -18.91 3.13 2.71
C LEU A 221 -18.71 3.50 4.19
N PRO A 222 -19.24 2.72 5.13
CA PRO A 222 -18.89 2.85 6.54
C PRO A 222 -17.46 2.32 6.74
N ILE A 223 -16.51 3.24 6.87
CA ILE A 223 -15.10 2.91 7.09
C ILE A 223 -14.77 3.20 8.56
N PRO A 224 -14.33 2.20 9.35
CA PRO A 224 -13.93 2.41 10.72
C PRO A 224 -12.83 3.49 10.82
N GLY A 225 -13.04 4.46 11.71
CA GLY A 225 -12.09 5.57 11.90
C GLY A 225 -12.23 6.72 10.90
N CYS A 226 -13.17 6.64 9.95
CA CYS A 226 -13.44 7.69 8.97
C CYS A 226 -14.62 8.56 9.42
N THR A 227 -14.33 9.82 9.74
CA THR A 227 -15.35 10.82 10.12
C THR A 227 -14.90 12.20 9.61
N PRO A 228 -15.67 12.88 8.77
CA PRO A 228 -16.94 12.42 8.18
C PRO A 228 -16.76 11.24 7.20
N PRO A 229 -17.82 10.48 6.89
CA PRO A 229 -17.76 9.46 5.86
C PRO A 229 -17.56 10.12 4.48
N PRO A 230 -16.97 9.41 3.50
CA PRO A 230 -16.77 9.92 2.15
C PRO A 230 -18.08 10.36 1.50
N ASP A 231 -18.06 11.52 0.84
CA ASP A 231 -19.23 12.13 0.22
C ASP A 231 -19.00 12.27 -1.31
N PRO A 232 -19.68 11.47 -2.14
CA PRO A 232 -19.53 11.54 -3.59
C PRO A 232 -20.06 12.85 -4.21
N THR A 233 -20.76 13.68 -3.45
CA THR A 233 -21.23 14.99 -3.93
C THR A 233 -20.15 16.07 -3.79
N VAL A 234 -19.13 15.84 -2.98
CA VAL A 234 -18.04 16.79 -2.69
C VAL A 234 -16.80 16.46 -3.49
N SER A 235 -16.48 15.18 -3.65
CA SER A 235 -15.23 14.71 -4.25
C SER A 235 -15.47 13.78 -5.43
N SER A 236 -14.66 13.90 -6.48
CA SER A 236 -14.74 13.02 -7.65
C SER A 236 -14.04 11.67 -7.42
N ASP A 237 -12.91 11.70 -6.73
CA ASP A 237 -12.13 10.52 -6.35
C ASP A 237 -11.45 10.74 -4.99
N TRP A 238 -10.81 9.68 -4.45
CA TRP A 238 -10.21 9.68 -3.11
C TRP A 238 -9.04 10.64 -2.93
N THR A 239 -8.50 11.21 -4.02
CA THR A 239 -7.35 12.14 -3.97
C THR A 239 -7.73 13.60 -4.06
N THR A 240 -9.00 13.92 -4.26
CA THR A 240 -9.48 15.29 -4.48
C THR A 240 -9.90 16.00 -3.18
N SER A 241 -10.14 15.23 -2.13
CA SER A 241 -10.38 15.72 -0.77
C SER A 241 -9.38 15.09 0.20
N PHE A 242 -8.96 15.94 1.14
CA PHE A 242 -8.04 15.48 2.18
C PHE A 242 -8.70 14.51 3.17
N ASP A 243 -9.95 14.72 3.51
CA ASP A 243 -10.70 13.82 4.38
C ASP A 243 -10.94 12.46 3.69
N ASP A 244 -11.19 12.46 2.38
CA ASP A 244 -11.42 11.22 1.65
C ASP A 244 -10.16 10.35 1.52
N VAL A 245 -8.97 10.95 1.29
CA VAL A 245 -7.73 10.15 1.24
C VAL A 245 -7.38 9.53 2.59
N LYS A 246 -7.71 10.18 3.70
CA LYS A 246 -7.58 9.55 5.04
C LYS A 246 -8.50 8.35 5.18
N CYS A 247 -9.74 8.48 4.73
CA CYS A 247 -10.71 7.38 4.70
C CYS A 247 -10.24 6.24 3.80
N TYR A 248 -9.64 6.57 2.67
CA TYR A 248 -9.04 5.60 1.76
C TYR A 248 -7.90 4.80 2.45
N ASP A 249 -7.00 5.46 3.16
CA ASP A 249 -5.96 4.78 3.93
C ASP A 249 -6.54 3.94 5.07
N ALA A 250 -7.63 4.38 5.70
CA ALA A 250 -8.34 3.61 6.72
C ALA A 250 -8.94 2.29 6.18
N LEU A 251 -9.37 2.25 4.90
CA LEU A 251 -9.78 1.00 4.25
C LEU A 251 -8.65 -0.03 4.21
N LYS A 252 -7.45 0.42 3.81
CA LYS A 252 -6.27 -0.46 3.75
C LYS A 252 -5.79 -0.86 5.13
N ALA A 253 -5.81 0.06 6.09
CA ALA A 253 -5.50 -0.24 7.49
C ALA A 253 -6.47 -1.29 8.07
N GLN A 254 -7.76 -1.24 7.71
CA GLN A 254 -8.72 -2.26 8.12
C GLN A 254 -8.38 -3.64 7.54
N ALA A 255 -7.86 -3.71 6.30
CA ALA A 255 -7.39 -4.97 5.72
C ALA A 255 -6.23 -5.56 6.54
N ILE A 256 -5.24 -4.75 6.92
CA ILE A 256 -4.14 -5.17 7.81
C ILE A 256 -4.67 -5.66 9.17
N ILE A 257 -5.63 -4.96 9.77
CA ILE A 257 -6.26 -5.37 11.04
C ILE A 257 -6.96 -6.73 10.88
N ASN A 258 -7.64 -6.98 9.76
CA ASN A 258 -8.26 -8.26 9.47
C ASN A 258 -7.20 -9.38 9.39
N GLU A 259 -6.09 -9.15 8.71
CA GLU A 259 -4.99 -10.09 8.56
C GLU A 259 -4.33 -10.42 9.92
N ILE A 260 -4.08 -9.41 10.77
CA ILE A 260 -3.59 -9.59 12.14
C ILE A 260 -4.54 -10.47 12.95
N ASN A 261 -5.85 -10.37 12.71
CA ASN A 261 -6.88 -11.16 13.37
C ASN A 261 -7.13 -12.53 12.71
N GLY A 262 -6.25 -12.99 11.83
CA GLY A 262 -6.34 -14.31 11.18
C GLY A 262 -7.50 -14.41 10.20
N LYS A 263 -7.72 -13.35 9.42
CA LYS A 263 -8.73 -13.29 8.36
C LYS A 263 -8.08 -12.85 7.04
N THR A 264 -8.79 -13.07 5.94
CA THR A 264 -8.45 -12.42 4.66
C THR A 264 -8.56 -10.90 4.78
N SER A 265 -7.87 -10.16 3.94
CA SER A 265 -7.86 -8.70 3.90
C SER A 265 -9.27 -8.09 3.89
N ASP A 266 -10.22 -8.70 3.17
CA ASP A 266 -11.63 -8.31 3.14
C ASP A 266 -12.44 -8.71 4.39
N GLY A 267 -11.84 -9.45 5.32
CA GLY A 267 -12.46 -9.93 6.56
C GLY A 267 -13.46 -11.07 6.40
N SER A 268 -13.69 -11.56 5.17
CA SER A 268 -14.78 -12.50 4.84
C SER A 268 -14.51 -13.94 5.28
N LYS A 269 -13.22 -14.35 5.36
CA LYS A 269 -12.80 -15.72 5.65
C LYS A 269 -11.70 -15.76 6.69
N ARG A 270 -11.53 -16.92 7.32
CA ARG A 270 -10.33 -17.21 8.12
C ARG A 270 -9.14 -17.43 7.19
N ALA A 271 -7.98 -16.87 7.56
CA ALA A 271 -6.71 -17.05 6.90
C ALA A 271 -5.60 -17.13 7.95
N PRO A 272 -4.44 -17.71 7.65
CA PRO A 272 -3.28 -17.58 8.53
C PRO A 272 -2.89 -16.11 8.71
N VAL A 273 -2.37 -15.74 9.87
CA VAL A 273 -1.71 -14.44 10.02
C VAL A 273 -0.48 -14.44 9.11
N PRO A 274 -0.33 -13.45 8.21
CA PRO A 274 0.76 -13.52 7.23
C PRO A 274 2.14 -13.44 7.88
N THR A 275 3.10 -14.15 7.31
CA THR A 275 4.51 -14.09 7.72
C THR A 275 5.14 -12.75 7.37
N VAL A 276 4.87 -12.24 6.18
CA VAL A 276 5.22 -10.88 5.74
C VAL A 276 4.00 -10.26 5.10
N PHE A 277 3.64 -9.10 5.57
CA PHE A 277 2.48 -8.35 5.08
C PHE A 277 2.65 -6.86 5.32
N GLY A 278 1.77 -6.07 4.74
CA GLY A 278 1.81 -4.64 4.94
C GLY A 278 0.99 -3.84 3.94
N MET A 279 1.18 -2.54 3.98
CA MET A 279 0.48 -1.59 3.11
C MET A 279 1.31 -0.37 2.79
N ASN A 280 0.85 0.38 1.79
CA ASN A 280 1.38 1.67 1.41
C ASN A 280 0.36 2.78 1.70
N PHE A 281 0.65 3.68 2.65
CA PHE A 281 -0.17 4.85 2.96
C PHE A 281 -0.06 5.91 1.87
N GLN A 282 -1.17 6.63 1.58
CA GLN A 282 -1.25 7.65 0.53
C GLN A 282 -1.55 9.06 1.05
N ALA A 283 -2.10 9.20 2.24
CA ALA A 283 -2.54 10.49 2.78
C ALA A 283 -1.41 11.53 2.84
N VAL A 284 -0.16 11.12 3.13
CA VAL A 284 0.99 12.04 3.14
C VAL A 284 1.33 12.50 1.73
N SER A 285 1.40 11.60 0.75
CA SER A 285 1.69 11.93 -0.66
C SER A 285 0.64 12.89 -1.25
N VAL A 286 -0.63 12.64 -0.96
CA VAL A 286 -1.72 13.54 -1.36
C VAL A 286 -1.62 14.86 -0.60
N GLY A 287 -1.36 14.84 0.71
CA GLY A 287 -1.18 16.04 1.54
C GLY A 287 -0.01 16.92 1.09
N GLN A 288 1.01 16.38 0.43
CA GLN A 288 2.09 17.15 -0.18
C GLN A 288 1.65 17.91 -1.44
N LYS A 289 0.71 17.38 -2.20
CA LYS A 289 0.40 17.82 -3.57
C LYS A 289 -0.98 18.46 -3.71
N LEU A 290 -1.91 18.16 -2.80
CA LEU A 290 -3.32 18.51 -2.90
C LEU A 290 -3.54 20.02 -2.91
N ILE A 291 -4.37 20.48 -3.84
CA ILE A 291 -5.00 21.80 -3.83
C ILE A 291 -6.51 21.56 -3.83
N GLU A 292 -7.11 21.65 -2.66
CA GLU A 292 -8.54 21.45 -2.47
C GLU A 292 -9.29 22.74 -2.78
N LYS A 293 -9.89 22.81 -3.97
CA LYS A 293 -10.54 24.02 -4.50
C LYS A 293 -11.98 24.19 -4.04
N THR A 294 -12.58 23.12 -3.55
CA THR A 294 -14.00 23.09 -3.15
C THR A 294 -14.24 23.65 -1.77
N THR A 295 -13.24 23.69 -0.91
CA THR A 295 -13.30 24.28 0.43
C THR A 295 -12.93 25.76 0.41
N GLN A 296 -13.55 26.54 1.31
CA GLN A 296 -13.18 27.94 1.50
C GLN A 296 -12.83 28.19 2.99
N PRO A 297 -11.61 28.63 3.29
CA PRO A 297 -10.52 28.94 2.35
C PRO A 297 -9.95 27.68 1.66
N THR A 298 -9.35 27.85 0.48
CA THR A 298 -8.68 26.77 -0.26
C THR A 298 -7.60 26.12 0.61
N ILE A 299 -7.68 24.80 0.76
CA ILE A 299 -6.65 24.02 1.45
C ILE A 299 -5.55 23.68 0.44
N THR A 300 -4.32 24.05 0.76
CA THR A 300 -3.15 23.73 -0.07
C THR A 300 -2.24 22.72 0.64
N GLY A 301 -1.67 21.80 -0.13
CA GLY A 301 -0.69 20.84 0.36
C GLY A 301 0.71 21.43 0.59
N GLY A 302 1.64 20.59 1.00
CA GLY A 302 3.05 20.93 1.18
C GLY A 302 3.35 21.70 2.46
N TYR A 303 4.33 22.59 2.41
CA TYR A 303 4.85 23.32 3.57
C TYR A 303 4.45 24.81 3.56
N LYS A 304 4.25 25.35 4.75
CA LYS A 304 3.97 26.79 4.99
C LYS A 304 5.25 27.65 4.99
N ASP A 305 6.40 27.06 5.28
CA ASP A 305 7.68 27.76 5.42
C ASP A 305 8.90 26.85 5.12
N ALA A 306 10.08 27.45 5.16
CA ALA A 306 11.35 26.77 4.93
C ALA A 306 11.79 25.84 6.07
N LEU A 307 11.14 25.84 7.21
CA LEU A 307 11.41 24.91 8.32
C LEU A 307 10.63 23.60 8.15
N GLY A 308 9.80 23.50 7.10
CA GLY A 308 8.96 22.34 6.85
C GLY A 308 7.73 22.30 7.75
N THR A 309 7.23 23.46 8.19
CA THR A 309 5.93 23.54 8.88
C THR A 309 4.85 23.06 7.92
N PRO A 310 4.13 21.96 8.26
CA PRO A 310 3.18 21.37 7.32
C PRO A 310 1.98 22.30 7.09
N SER A 311 1.45 22.28 5.87
CA SER A 311 0.10 22.78 5.59
C SER A 311 -0.94 21.94 6.35
N ASP A 312 -2.18 22.40 6.40
CA ASP A 312 -3.22 21.67 7.12
C ASP A 312 -3.50 20.28 6.47
N ALA A 313 -3.40 20.21 5.14
CA ALA A 313 -3.49 18.95 4.42
C ALA A 313 -2.35 17.98 4.76
N LEU A 314 -1.11 18.47 4.74
CA LEU A 314 0.05 17.64 5.07
C LEU A 314 0.09 17.27 6.56
N LEU A 315 -0.30 18.17 7.44
CA LEU A 315 -0.40 17.92 8.88
C LEU A 315 -1.34 16.75 9.16
N GLY A 316 -2.54 16.78 8.59
CA GLY A 316 -3.49 15.70 8.75
C GLY A 316 -3.01 14.40 8.08
N GLY A 317 -2.31 14.45 6.92
CA GLY A 317 -1.68 13.28 6.29
C GLY A 317 -0.68 12.60 7.20
N ASN A 318 0.19 13.38 7.83
CA ASN A 318 1.16 12.88 8.80
C ASN A 318 0.50 12.28 10.06
N GLN A 319 -0.68 12.74 10.44
CA GLN A 319 -1.42 12.23 11.62
C GLN A 319 -2.13 10.91 11.37
N VAL A 320 -2.37 10.51 10.11
CA VAL A 320 -2.98 9.21 9.76
C VAL A 320 -2.02 8.05 10.08
N CYS A 321 -0.74 8.26 9.91
CA CYS A 321 0.31 7.29 10.21
C CYS A 321 0.68 7.31 11.70
#